data_14f938fca9c635585f132010d2a91ea7
#
_entry.id   14f938fca9c635585f132010d2a91ea7
#
_cell.length_a   1.000
_cell.length_b   1.000
_cell.length_c   1.000
_cell.angle_alpha   90.00
_cell.angle_beta   90.00
_cell.angle_gamma   90.00
#
_symmetry.space_group_name_H-M   'P 1'
#
loop_
_entity.id
_entity.type
_entity.pdbx_description
1 polymer ?
#
loop_
_entity_poly.entity_id
_entity_poly.type
_entity_poly.pdbx_seq_one_letter_code
_entity_poly.pdbx_strand_id
1 'polypeptide(L)'
;MSIKLLTVIGARPQIIKAAAISRAVRNVFHQQIEEKILHTGQHYDANMSQVFFDELGIPAPHFNLGVGSGRHGEQTAKMIAGIEQTLLSEPFDGIILYGDTNSTLAGAVAASKIHVPVFHIEAGLRSFNMAMPEEVNRIVCDQLASICFAPTQTAVDNLCREGFATSPATFKNNKHRRVCNCGDVMYDNSIYFASLARERCTILNSLGLQPNGYILATIHRDNNTDSPTRLNAILSALSTIAKHDNIPVILPLHPRTRKILESANSPFLQSDSIRFIPPATFFEINLLEQNARIVMTDSGGVQKEAFFFEKPCVILRPETEWVEIVNHGAGIIADADQQRIIDAYRQLVDHPVSFPHLFGDAHASEKILQTIVDYLS
;
A
#
# COMPACT_ATOMS: atom_id res chain seq x y z
N MET A 1 29.93 12.09 10.06
CA MET A 1 28.92 11.72 11.08
C MET A 1 27.80 11.00 10.31
N SER A 2 27.19 9.97 10.87
CA SER A 2 26.02 9.35 10.26
C SER A 2 24.81 10.25 10.45
N ILE A 3 23.97 10.33 9.42
CA ILE A 3 22.67 11.02 9.45
C ILE A 3 21.72 10.21 10.30
N LYS A 4 21.07 10.82 11.28
CA LYS A 4 20.14 10.13 12.18
C LYS A 4 18.69 10.46 11.83
N LEU A 5 17.93 9.44 11.41
CA LEU A 5 16.56 9.59 10.95
C LEU A 5 15.57 8.89 11.89
N LEU A 6 14.45 9.56 12.17
CA LEU A 6 13.31 8.97 12.89
C LEU A 6 12.26 8.51 11.88
N THR A 7 12.07 7.22 11.75
CA THR A 7 10.97 6.60 10.97
C THR A 7 9.74 6.46 11.84
N VAL A 8 8.62 7.08 11.48
CA VAL A 8 7.35 7.01 12.25
C VAL A 8 6.35 6.11 11.53
N ILE A 9 5.86 5.13 12.27
CA ILE A 9 4.85 4.16 11.83
C ILE A 9 3.75 4.01 12.90
N GLY A 10 2.56 3.58 12.50
CA GLY A 10 1.47 3.38 13.45
C GLY A 10 0.37 2.44 12.94
N ALA A 11 0.37 2.14 11.65
CA ALA A 11 -0.59 1.28 10.99
C ALA A 11 0.11 0.27 10.09
N ARG A 12 -0.53 -0.90 9.87
CA ARG A 12 0.00 -1.99 9.05
C ARG A 12 0.57 -1.55 7.69
N PRO A 13 -0.11 -0.71 6.89
CA PRO A 13 0.45 -0.27 5.62
C PRO A 13 1.76 0.51 5.75
N GLN A 14 1.92 1.27 6.84
CA GLN A 14 3.16 2.02 7.10
C GLN A 14 4.32 1.08 7.47
N ILE A 15 4.04 0.03 8.25
CA ILE A 15 5.04 -0.99 8.61
C ILE A 15 5.58 -1.66 7.33
N ILE A 16 4.68 -2.05 6.41
CA ILE A 16 5.09 -2.65 5.14
C ILE A 16 5.96 -1.67 4.33
N LYS A 17 5.57 -0.40 4.20
CA LYS A 17 6.36 0.62 3.48
C LYS A 17 7.73 0.85 4.11
N ALA A 18 7.78 0.92 5.45
CA ALA A 18 9.02 1.09 6.19
C ALA A 18 10.00 -0.08 5.97
N ALA A 19 9.51 -1.29 5.69
CA ALA A 19 10.36 -2.44 5.40
C ALA A 19 11.33 -2.19 4.23
N ALA A 20 10.89 -1.51 3.16
CA ALA A 20 11.76 -1.17 2.04
C ALA A 20 12.86 -0.21 2.46
N ILE A 21 12.52 0.84 3.22
CA ILE A 21 13.47 1.84 3.70
C ILE A 21 14.47 1.20 4.69
N SER A 22 14.00 0.49 5.72
CA SER A 22 14.88 -0.15 6.70
C SER A 22 15.82 -1.18 6.04
N ARG A 23 15.35 -1.89 5.02
CA ARG A 23 16.18 -2.82 4.24
C ARG A 23 17.25 -2.07 3.44
N ALA A 24 16.91 -0.98 2.78
CA ALA A 24 17.86 -0.16 2.03
C ALA A 24 18.89 0.50 2.96
N VAL A 25 18.48 1.01 4.14
CA VAL A 25 19.42 1.50 5.17
C VAL A 25 20.40 0.41 5.55
N ARG A 26 19.93 -0.77 5.90
CA ARG A 26 20.79 -1.87 6.36
C ARG A 26 21.74 -2.38 5.28
N ASN A 27 21.29 -2.48 4.04
CA ASN A 27 22.06 -3.13 2.97
C ASN A 27 22.99 -2.14 2.23
N VAL A 28 22.55 -0.88 2.03
CA VAL A 28 23.24 0.09 1.19
C VAL A 28 23.75 1.29 1.98
N PHE A 29 22.96 1.82 2.91
CA PHE A 29 23.25 3.10 3.60
C PHE A 29 23.71 2.95 5.06
N HIS A 30 24.05 1.75 5.52
CA HIS A 30 24.41 1.45 6.93
C HIS A 30 25.58 2.26 7.48
N GLN A 31 26.48 2.79 6.63
CA GLN A 31 27.58 3.64 7.04
C GLN A 31 27.22 5.15 7.06
N GLN A 32 26.12 5.51 6.42
CA GLN A 32 25.71 6.91 6.24
C GLN A 32 24.48 7.28 7.08
N ILE A 33 23.58 6.32 7.33
CA ILE A 33 22.29 6.54 7.99
C ILE A 33 22.14 5.62 9.20
N GLU A 34 21.77 6.22 10.33
CA GLU A 34 21.24 5.56 11.51
C GLU A 34 19.71 5.73 11.53
N GLU A 35 18.95 4.65 11.30
CA GLU A 35 17.50 4.68 11.39
C GLU A 35 17.03 4.30 12.80
N LYS A 36 16.17 5.11 13.40
CA LYS A 36 15.38 4.74 14.58
C LYS A 36 13.89 4.72 14.25
N ILE A 37 13.21 3.69 14.71
CA ILE A 37 11.78 3.48 14.44
C ILE A 37 10.98 3.85 15.68
N LEU A 38 9.95 4.71 15.48
CA LEU A 38 8.94 5.04 16.47
C LEU A 38 7.60 4.46 16.02
N HIS A 39 7.01 3.60 16.86
CA HIS A 39 5.64 3.10 16.68
C HIS A 39 4.67 3.90 17.52
N THR A 40 3.68 4.54 16.88
CA THR A 40 2.70 5.38 17.60
C THR A 40 1.67 4.58 18.38
N GLY A 41 1.42 3.32 17.99
CA GLY A 41 0.38 2.49 18.57
C GLY A 41 -1.02 2.78 18.01
N GLN A 42 -1.15 3.42 16.84
CA GLN A 42 -2.45 3.75 16.23
C GLN A 42 -3.35 2.52 16.02
N HIS A 43 -2.77 1.44 15.51
CA HIS A 43 -3.42 0.13 15.39
C HIS A 43 -2.58 -0.86 16.20
N TYR A 44 -2.96 -1.05 17.46
CA TYR A 44 -2.25 -1.95 18.36
C TYR A 44 -3.03 -3.25 18.53
N ASP A 45 -2.67 -4.25 17.75
CA ASP A 45 -2.78 -5.66 18.16
C ASP A 45 -1.34 -6.15 18.35
N ALA A 46 -0.96 -6.40 19.61
CA ALA A 46 0.40 -6.80 19.98
C ALA A 46 0.88 -8.02 19.18
N ASN A 47 -0.01 -8.95 18.90
CA ASN A 47 0.32 -10.17 18.16
C ASN A 47 0.48 -9.90 16.65
N MET A 48 -0.33 -9.02 16.07
CA MET A 48 -0.21 -8.68 14.64
C MET A 48 1.02 -7.82 14.34
N SER A 49 1.40 -6.90 15.23
CA SER A 49 2.58 -6.07 15.02
C SER A 49 3.87 -6.87 15.05
N GLN A 50 4.06 -7.76 16.01
CA GLN A 50 5.28 -8.57 16.15
C GLN A 50 5.46 -9.52 14.96
N VAL A 51 4.40 -10.22 14.56
CA VAL A 51 4.43 -11.11 13.38
C VAL A 51 4.84 -10.35 12.11
N PHE A 52 4.33 -9.14 11.92
CA PHE A 52 4.72 -8.32 10.77
C PHE A 52 6.19 -7.90 10.80
N PHE A 53 6.70 -7.50 11.96
CA PHE A 53 8.12 -7.14 12.09
C PHE A 53 9.02 -8.34 11.80
N ASP A 54 8.65 -9.52 12.32
CA ASP A 54 9.42 -10.74 12.13
C ASP A 54 9.37 -11.24 10.68
N GLU A 55 8.18 -11.28 10.06
CA GLU A 55 8.01 -11.71 8.67
C GLU A 55 8.68 -10.76 7.67
N LEU A 56 8.60 -9.46 7.91
CA LEU A 56 9.16 -8.43 7.03
C LEU A 56 10.65 -8.16 7.29
N GLY A 57 11.21 -8.73 8.36
CA GLY A 57 12.59 -8.51 8.75
C GLY A 57 12.90 -7.06 9.13
N ILE A 58 11.90 -6.33 9.66
CA ILE A 58 12.07 -4.94 10.12
C ILE A 58 12.62 -4.94 11.54
N PRO A 59 13.55 -4.02 11.88
CA PRO A 59 13.99 -3.87 13.27
C PRO A 59 12.83 -3.57 14.22
N ALA A 60 12.89 -4.09 15.43
CA ALA A 60 11.92 -3.75 16.47
C ALA A 60 11.91 -2.21 16.69
N PRO A 61 10.74 -1.60 16.97
CA PRO A 61 10.67 -0.18 17.25
C PRO A 61 11.54 0.22 18.45
N HIS A 62 12.33 1.28 18.30
CA HIS A 62 13.12 1.85 19.36
C HIS A 62 12.25 2.61 20.38
N PHE A 63 11.15 3.18 19.89
CA PHE A 63 10.17 3.91 20.68
C PHE A 63 8.76 3.40 20.41
N ASN A 64 7.94 3.30 21.45
CA ASN A 64 6.54 2.92 21.32
C ASN A 64 5.67 3.84 22.20
N LEU A 65 4.79 4.60 21.57
CA LEU A 65 3.94 5.56 22.27
C LEU A 65 2.68 4.90 22.88
N GLY A 66 2.26 3.74 22.38
CA GLY A 66 1.11 2.99 22.91
C GLY A 66 -0.21 3.77 22.92
N VAL A 67 -0.43 4.66 21.93
CA VAL A 67 -1.57 5.60 21.95
C VAL A 67 -2.92 4.88 21.88
N GLY A 68 -3.00 3.78 21.14
CA GLY A 68 -4.23 2.99 21.02
C GLY A 68 -5.30 3.66 20.15
N SER A 69 -6.47 3.02 20.12
CA SER A 69 -7.64 3.53 19.41
C SER A 69 -8.31 4.68 20.17
N GLY A 70 -8.89 5.63 19.43
CA GLY A 70 -9.58 6.78 20.03
C GLY A 70 -10.21 7.67 18.96
N ARG A 71 -10.82 8.79 19.37
CA ARG A 71 -11.29 9.81 18.44
C ARG A 71 -10.09 10.47 17.76
N HIS A 72 -10.22 10.83 16.48
CA HIS A 72 -9.12 11.39 15.68
C HIS A 72 -8.35 12.51 16.40
N GLY A 73 -9.04 13.50 16.97
CA GLY A 73 -8.41 14.62 17.66
C GLY A 73 -7.61 14.20 18.89
N GLU A 74 -8.18 13.34 19.75
CA GLU A 74 -7.50 12.85 20.95
C GLU A 74 -6.28 11.98 20.61
N GLN A 75 -6.46 11.06 19.65
CA GLN A 75 -5.40 10.17 19.19
C GLN A 75 -4.25 10.98 18.58
N THR A 76 -4.55 11.91 17.67
CA THR A 76 -3.55 12.76 17.00
C THR A 76 -2.81 13.65 18.00
N ALA A 77 -3.50 14.23 18.98
CA ALA A 77 -2.88 15.07 20.01
C ALA A 77 -1.85 14.29 20.85
N LYS A 78 -2.18 13.06 21.29
CA LYS A 78 -1.25 12.21 22.03
C LYS A 78 -0.04 11.82 21.19
N MET A 79 -0.23 11.54 19.88
CA MET A 79 0.86 11.24 18.96
C MET A 79 1.77 12.45 18.75
N ILE A 80 1.21 13.66 18.55
CA ILE A 80 2.00 14.89 18.40
C ILE A 80 2.91 15.08 19.62
N ALA A 81 2.35 15.03 20.82
CA ALA A 81 3.12 15.22 22.06
C ALA A 81 4.23 14.17 22.23
N GLY A 82 3.92 12.89 21.97
CA GLY A 82 4.90 11.81 22.10
C GLY A 82 6.01 11.86 21.04
N ILE A 83 5.69 12.22 19.79
CA ILE A 83 6.70 12.39 18.74
C ILE A 83 7.59 13.60 19.04
N GLU A 84 7.02 14.73 19.43
CA GLU A 84 7.80 15.92 19.81
C GLU A 84 8.76 15.60 20.97
N GLN A 85 8.28 14.94 22.01
CA GLN A 85 9.12 14.51 23.14
C GLN A 85 10.26 13.59 22.69
N THR A 86 10.00 12.67 21.76
CA THR A 86 11.04 11.78 21.21
C THR A 86 12.08 12.57 20.42
N LEU A 87 11.65 13.49 19.55
CA LEU A 87 12.55 14.34 18.76
C LEU A 87 13.41 15.29 19.63
N LEU A 88 12.91 15.67 20.81
CA LEU A 88 13.64 16.50 21.77
C LEU A 88 14.56 15.69 22.70
N SER A 89 14.34 14.38 22.85
CA SER A 89 15.14 13.52 23.75
C SER A 89 16.53 13.23 23.21
N GLU A 90 16.72 13.25 21.90
CA GLU A 90 17.99 13.06 21.21
C GLU A 90 17.96 13.78 19.84
N PRO A 91 19.13 14.18 19.30
CA PRO A 91 19.16 14.89 18.03
C PRO A 91 18.82 13.96 16.87
N PHE A 92 17.89 14.40 16.00
CA PHE A 92 17.55 13.79 14.72
C PHE A 92 17.76 14.81 13.60
N ASP A 93 18.35 14.37 12.49
CA ASP A 93 18.57 15.19 11.31
C ASP A 93 17.31 15.29 10.43
N GLY A 94 16.36 14.38 10.63
CA GLY A 94 15.08 14.38 9.91
C GLY A 94 14.14 13.29 10.37
N ILE A 95 12.86 13.41 9.92
CA ILE A 95 11.80 12.45 10.19
C ILE A 95 11.23 11.90 8.88
N ILE A 96 11.05 10.58 8.79
CA ILE A 96 10.42 9.91 7.66
C ILE A 96 8.97 9.55 8.02
N LEU A 97 8.03 9.98 7.18
CA LEU A 97 6.60 9.74 7.32
C LEU A 97 6.04 9.04 6.08
N TYR A 98 5.00 8.22 6.26
CA TYR A 98 4.43 7.39 5.19
C TYR A 98 2.92 7.61 5.04
N GLY A 99 2.47 7.87 3.82
CA GLY A 99 1.06 7.91 3.44
C GLY A 99 0.25 8.96 4.21
N ASP A 100 -0.91 8.58 4.76
CA ASP A 100 -1.97 9.52 5.13
C ASP A 100 -2.68 9.21 6.45
N THR A 101 -2.04 8.50 7.36
CA THR A 101 -2.62 8.15 8.66
C THR A 101 -2.56 9.31 9.66
N ASN A 102 -3.24 9.19 10.82
CA ASN A 102 -3.10 10.14 11.91
C ASN A 102 -1.65 10.22 12.43
N SER A 103 -0.89 9.13 12.35
CA SER A 103 0.54 9.10 12.70
C SER A 103 1.38 9.97 11.76
N THR A 104 1.03 9.99 10.47
CA THR A 104 1.67 10.83 9.45
C THR A 104 1.42 12.31 9.75
N LEU A 105 0.15 12.69 9.97
CA LEU A 105 -0.24 14.04 10.35
C LEU A 105 0.48 14.49 11.63
N ALA A 106 0.47 13.64 12.66
CA ALA A 106 1.08 13.96 13.95
C ALA A 106 2.59 14.20 13.83
N GLY A 107 3.28 13.33 13.07
CA GLY A 107 4.72 13.48 12.82
C GLY A 107 5.06 14.76 12.08
N ALA A 108 4.29 15.10 11.04
CA ALA A 108 4.51 16.32 10.27
C ALA A 108 4.32 17.59 11.13
N VAL A 109 3.27 17.63 11.95
CA VAL A 109 2.99 18.76 12.82
C VAL A 109 4.08 18.89 13.91
N ALA A 110 4.43 17.80 14.61
CA ALA A 110 5.42 17.81 15.67
C ALA A 110 6.78 18.29 15.15
N ALA A 111 7.31 17.66 14.11
CA ALA A 111 8.62 17.97 13.56
C ALA A 111 8.73 19.39 12.99
N SER A 112 7.68 19.87 12.30
CA SER A 112 7.68 21.21 11.72
C SER A 112 7.77 22.32 12.78
N LYS A 113 7.19 22.12 13.99
CA LYS A 113 7.22 23.10 15.08
C LYS A 113 8.60 23.25 15.73
N ILE A 114 9.42 22.23 15.67
CA ILE A 114 10.77 22.23 16.24
C ILE A 114 11.86 22.25 15.15
N HIS A 115 11.45 22.54 13.90
CA HIS A 115 12.33 22.70 12.74
C HIS A 115 13.13 21.47 12.34
N VAL A 116 12.64 20.26 12.63
CA VAL A 116 13.20 19.00 12.12
C VAL A 116 12.66 18.77 10.70
N PRO A 117 13.52 18.55 9.68
CA PRO A 117 13.11 18.28 8.32
C PRO A 117 12.16 17.07 8.21
N VAL A 118 11.08 17.25 7.45
CA VAL A 118 10.06 16.21 7.21
C VAL A 118 10.21 15.63 5.82
N PHE A 119 10.35 14.32 5.72
CA PHE A 119 10.44 13.54 4.51
C PHE A 119 9.17 12.69 4.35
N HIS A 120 8.30 13.06 3.41
CA HIS A 120 7.00 12.41 3.22
C HIS A 120 7.05 11.44 2.05
N ILE A 121 6.91 10.14 2.33
CA ILE A 121 6.87 9.05 1.34
C ILE A 121 5.40 8.74 1.01
N GLU A 122 5.12 8.52 -0.27
CA GLU A 122 3.77 8.41 -0.86
C GLU A 122 3.02 9.75 -0.80
N ALA A 123 3.73 10.83 -1.11
CA ALA A 123 3.22 12.19 -1.18
C ALA A 123 2.45 12.47 -2.49
N GLY A 124 1.60 13.47 -2.49
CA GLY A 124 0.94 13.99 -3.70
C GLY A 124 -0.26 13.20 -4.21
N LEU A 125 -0.66 12.12 -3.55
CA LEU A 125 -1.92 11.44 -3.87
C LEU A 125 -3.11 12.33 -3.47
N ARG A 126 -4.16 12.35 -4.31
CA ARG A 126 -5.38 13.12 -4.05
C ARG A 126 -6.63 12.34 -4.41
N SER A 127 -7.58 12.27 -3.47
CA SER A 127 -8.93 11.79 -3.70
C SER A 127 -9.88 12.91 -4.06
N PHE A 128 -9.48 14.18 -3.77
CA PHE A 128 -10.30 15.38 -3.87
C PHE A 128 -11.58 15.33 -3.03
N ASN A 129 -11.63 14.45 -2.04
CA ASN A 129 -12.75 14.28 -1.12
C ASN A 129 -12.33 14.64 0.30
N MET A 130 -12.56 15.91 0.67
CA MET A 130 -12.23 16.43 2.01
C MET A 130 -13.04 15.82 3.15
N ALA A 131 -14.07 15.02 2.87
CA ALA A 131 -14.78 14.26 3.90
C ALA A 131 -13.98 13.03 4.38
N MET A 132 -12.92 12.65 3.65
CA MET A 132 -12.01 11.58 4.06
C MET A 132 -10.93 12.14 5.00
N PRO A 133 -10.79 11.62 6.23
CA PRO A 133 -9.71 12.02 7.14
C PRO A 133 -8.31 11.87 6.54
N GLU A 134 -8.10 10.85 5.72
CA GLU A 134 -6.85 10.55 5.03
C GLU A 134 -6.48 11.67 4.04
N GLU A 135 -7.47 12.26 3.35
CA GLU A 135 -7.21 13.37 2.44
C GLU A 135 -6.69 14.61 3.20
N VAL A 136 -7.31 14.91 4.33
CA VAL A 136 -6.84 15.99 5.21
C VAL A 136 -5.42 15.74 5.69
N ASN A 137 -5.13 14.51 6.15
CA ASN A 137 -3.83 14.14 6.67
C ASN A 137 -2.72 14.30 5.62
N ARG A 138 -2.95 13.80 4.39
CA ARG A 138 -1.92 13.84 3.32
C ARG A 138 -1.65 15.25 2.85
N ILE A 139 -2.71 16.08 2.67
CA ILE A 139 -2.55 17.49 2.27
C ILE A 139 -1.71 18.24 3.32
N VAL A 140 -2.04 18.09 4.60
CA VAL A 140 -1.30 18.78 5.67
C VAL A 140 0.15 18.28 5.73
N CYS A 141 0.38 16.97 5.64
CA CYS A 141 1.74 16.42 5.64
C CYS A 141 2.56 16.94 4.46
N ASP A 142 2.01 16.91 3.22
CA ASP A 142 2.66 17.46 2.03
C ASP A 142 3.05 18.92 2.24
N GLN A 143 2.13 19.74 2.81
CA GLN A 143 2.36 21.16 3.05
C GLN A 143 3.47 21.44 4.07
N LEU A 144 3.74 20.52 5.00
CA LEU A 144 4.78 20.65 6.04
C LEU A 144 6.09 19.95 5.65
N ALA A 145 6.09 19.12 4.62
CA ALA A 145 7.24 18.35 4.20
C ALA A 145 8.33 19.22 3.57
N SER A 146 9.59 18.93 3.91
CA SER A 146 10.78 19.46 3.24
C SER A 146 10.98 18.83 1.87
N ILE A 147 10.71 17.51 1.76
CA ILE A 147 10.70 16.76 0.50
C ILE A 147 9.47 15.88 0.46
N CYS A 148 8.71 16.00 -0.63
CA CYS A 148 7.62 15.12 -1.00
C CYS A 148 8.13 14.06 -1.99
N PHE A 149 8.15 12.79 -1.57
CA PHE A 149 8.50 11.66 -2.42
C PHE A 149 7.24 11.10 -3.07
N ALA A 150 7.03 11.46 -4.31
CA ALA A 150 5.85 11.09 -5.09
C ALA A 150 6.06 9.71 -5.74
N PRO A 151 5.07 8.79 -5.63
CA PRO A 151 5.18 7.44 -6.20
C PRO A 151 4.94 7.40 -7.70
N THR A 152 4.23 8.38 -8.26
CA THR A 152 3.82 8.42 -9.67
C THR A 152 3.90 9.83 -10.25
N GLN A 153 3.84 9.94 -11.58
CA GLN A 153 3.77 11.24 -12.24
C GLN A 153 2.49 12.00 -11.89
N THR A 154 1.35 11.32 -11.73
CA THR A 154 0.09 11.96 -11.29
C THR A 154 0.24 12.64 -9.94
N ALA A 155 0.93 12.00 -8.99
CA ALA A 155 1.21 12.59 -7.69
C ALA A 155 2.12 13.84 -7.80
N VAL A 156 3.13 13.81 -8.66
CA VAL A 156 3.96 14.97 -8.98
C VAL A 156 3.11 16.11 -9.55
N ASP A 157 2.25 15.81 -10.52
CA ASP A 157 1.40 16.80 -11.18
C ASP A 157 0.42 17.46 -10.19
N ASN A 158 -0.13 16.70 -9.24
CA ASN A 158 -0.98 17.24 -8.17
C ASN A 158 -0.20 18.23 -7.30
N LEU A 159 0.98 17.87 -6.84
CA LEU A 159 1.83 18.75 -6.05
C LEU A 159 2.25 20.00 -6.82
N CYS A 160 2.57 19.87 -8.11
CA CYS A 160 2.88 21.03 -8.96
C CYS A 160 1.71 22.00 -9.06
N ARG A 161 0.47 21.51 -9.21
CA ARG A 161 -0.74 22.34 -9.21
C ARG A 161 -0.94 23.08 -7.89
N GLU A 162 -0.45 22.52 -6.80
CA GLU A 162 -0.47 23.13 -5.46
C GLU A 162 0.75 24.04 -5.19
N GLY A 163 1.60 24.27 -6.19
CA GLY A 163 2.71 25.23 -6.12
C GLY A 163 4.04 24.66 -5.58
N PHE A 164 4.21 23.33 -5.61
CA PHE A 164 5.48 22.70 -5.24
C PHE A 164 6.48 22.73 -6.41
N ALA A 165 7.77 22.77 -6.08
CA ALA A 165 8.85 22.84 -7.07
C ALA A 165 9.44 21.45 -7.36
N THR A 166 9.67 21.16 -8.65
CA THR A 166 10.25 19.89 -9.13
C THR A 166 11.68 20.03 -9.64
N SER A 167 12.21 21.25 -9.80
CA SER A 167 13.52 21.47 -10.43
C SER A 167 14.67 21.50 -9.43
N PRO A 168 15.73 20.68 -9.61
CA PRO A 168 16.95 20.72 -8.79
C PRO A 168 17.65 22.11 -8.79
N ALA A 169 17.54 22.86 -9.88
CA ALA A 169 18.17 24.20 -10.00
C ALA A 169 17.59 25.20 -8.99
N THR A 170 16.36 25.00 -8.53
CA THR A 170 15.71 25.85 -7.52
C THR A 170 16.02 25.44 -6.10
N PHE A 171 16.64 24.27 -5.86
CA PHE A 171 16.86 23.71 -4.53
C PHE A 171 17.95 24.46 -3.73
N LYS A 172 18.99 25.01 -4.38
CA LYS A 172 20.13 25.64 -3.66
C LYS A 172 19.82 26.99 -2.99
N ASN A 173 18.78 27.70 -3.44
CA ASN A 173 18.48 29.05 -2.94
C ASN A 173 17.05 29.25 -2.43
N ASN A 174 16.23 28.22 -2.39
CA ASN A 174 14.82 28.36 -2.05
C ASN A 174 14.41 27.40 -0.93
N LYS A 175 13.81 27.95 0.11
CA LYS A 175 13.10 27.24 1.17
C LYS A 175 11.80 26.57 0.65
N HIS A 176 11.67 26.40 -0.68
CA HIS A 176 10.49 25.83 -1.28
C HIS A 176 10.51 24.31 -1.12
N ARG A 177 9.34 23.76 -0.92
CA ARG A 177 9.02 22.34 -0.80
C ARG A 177 9.42 21.62 -2.07
N ARG A 178 10.20 20.56 -1.95
CA ARG A 178 10.75 19.81 -3.08
C ARG A 178 9.87 18.62 -3.39
N VAL A 179 9.69 18.31 -4.66
CA VAL A 179 9.03 17.09 -5.12
C VAL A 179 10.05 16.21 -5.84
N CYS A 180 10.08 14.94 -5.48
CA CYS A 180 10.90 13.92 -6.12
C CYS A 180 10.00 12.79 -6.60
N ASN A 181 9.99 12.51 -7.92
CA ASN A 181 9.38 11.29 -8.44
C ASN A 181 10.36 10.14 -8.20
N CYS A 182 10.12 9.35 -7.18
CA CYS A 182 11.02 8.27 -6.76
C CYS A 182 10.52 6.88 -7.17
N GLY A 183 9.25 6.75 -7.54
CA GLY A 183 8.57 5.47 -7.63
C GLY A 183 7.92 5.07 -6.29
N ASP A 184 7.33 3.89 -6.26
CA ASP A 184 6.57 3.39 -5.11
C ASP A 184 7.37 2.36 -4.31
N VAL A 185 7.62 2.64 -3.02
CA VAL A 185 8.31 1.70 -2.09
C VAL A 185 7.55 0.38 -1.92
N MET A 186 6.25 0.34 -2.23
CA MET A 186 5.50 -0.91 -2.27
C MET A 186 5.95 -1.79 -3.42
N TYR A 187 6.40 -1.21 -4.55
CA TYR A 187 6.97 -1.98 -5.65
C TYR A 187 8.29 -2.64 -5.24
N ASP A 188 9.18 -1.91 -4.54
CA ASP A 188 10.40 -2.49 -3.96
C ASP A 188 10.09 -3.69 -3.07
N ASN A 189 9.08 -3.56 -2.22
CA ASN A 189 8.64 -4.62 -1.32
C ASN A 189 8.03 -5.80 -2.08
N SER A 190 7.14 -5.53 -3.04
CA SER A 190 6.48 -6.60 -3.80
C SER A 190 7.50 -7.47 -4.53
N ILE A 191 8.51 -6.88 -5.17
CA ILE A 191 9.57 -7.62 -5.84
C ILE A 191 10.45 -8.41 -4.85
N TYR A 192 10.83 -7.78 -3.73
CA TYR A 192 11.63 -8.45 -2.70
C TYR A 192 10.88 -9.64 -2.07
N PHE A 193 9.64 -9.43 -1.65
CA PHE A 193 8.86 -10.49 -1.02
C PHE A 193 8.40 -11.55 -2.03
N ALA A 194 8.25 -11.18 -3.29
CA ALA A 194 8.01 -12.12 -4.37
C ALA A 194 9.12 -13.18 -4.48
N SER A 195 10.38 -12.78 -4.34
CA SER A 195 11.51 -13.71 -4.37
C SER A 195 11.48 -14.66 -3.16
N LEU A 196 11.24 -14.10 -1.96
CA LEU A 196 11.13 -14.90 -0.74
C LEU A 196 9.93 -15.87 -0.75
N ALA A 197 8.79 -15.41 -1.29
CA ALA A 197 7.59 -16.24 -1.40
C ALA A 197 7.82 -17.47 -2.28
N ARG A 198 8.53 -17.31 -3.40
CA ARG A 198 8.88 -18.46 -4.29
C ARG A 198 9.72 -19.54 -3.58
N GLU A 199 10.58 -19.11 -2.64
CA GLU A 199 11.44 -20.03 -1.90
C GLU A 199 10.73 -20.70 -0.72
N ARG A 200 9.79 -20.00 -0.08
CA ARG A 200 9.22 -20.39 1.22
C ARG A 200 7.80 -20.92 1.16
N CYS A 201 7.01 -20.55 0.12
CA CYS A 201 5.61 -20.90 0.05
C CYS A 201 5.35 -22.07 -0.88
N THR A 202 4.48 -22.97 -0.45
CA THR A 202 4.08 -24.16 -1.22
C THR A 202 2.61 -24.07 -1.67
N ILE A 203 1.96 -22.91 -1.52
CA ILE A 203 0.51 -22.76 -1.74
C ILE A 203 0.07 -23.16 -3.16
N LEU A 204 0.84 -22.85 -4.20
CA LEU A 204 0.52 -23.27 -5.56
C LEU A 204 0.47 -24.78 -5.67
N ASN A 205 1.47 -25.48 -5.12
CA ASN A 205 1.54 -26.94 -5.15
C ASN A 205 0.42 -27.56 -4.29
N SER A 206 0.16 -27.01 -3.09
CA SER A 206 -0.88 -27.52 -2.19
C SER A 206 -2.29 -27.36 -2.76
N LEU A 207 -2.51 -26.36 -3.60
CA LEU A 207 -3.77 -26.12 -4.30
C LEU A 207 -3.80 -26.75 -5.72
N GLY A 208 -2.69 -27.35 -6.19
CA GLY A 208 -2.58 -27.90 -7.53
C GLY A 208 -2.70 -26.86 -8.65
N LEU A 209 -2.22 -25.63 -8.39
CA LEU A 209 -2.31 -24.52 -9.32
C LEU A 209 -1.10 -24.43 -10.23
N GLN A 210 -1.36 -24.10 -11.50
CA GLN A 210 -0.30 -23.79 -12.46
C GLN A 210 -0.23 -22.28 -12.72
N PRO A 211 0.95 -21.72 -13.01
CA PRO A 211 1.08 -20.31 -13.39
C PRO A 211 0.13 -19.95 -14.56
N ASN A 212 -0.57 -18.83 -14.45
CA ASN A 212 -1.59 -18.34 -15.36
C ASN A 212 -2.78 -19.30 -15.58
N GLY A 213 -2.91 -20.34 -14.74
CA GLY A 213 -3.97 -21.34 -14.79
C GLY A 213 -5.16 -21.06 -13.88
N TYR A 214 -5.25 -19.89 -13.26
CA TYR A 214 -6.35 -19.53 -12.36
C TYR A 214 -6.58 -18.02 -12.31
N ILE A 215 -7.74 -17.64 -11.81
CA ILE A 215 -8.13 -16.26 -11.48
C ILE A 215 -7.95 -16.10 -9.96
N LEU A 216 -7.28 -15.03 -9.53
CA LEU A 216 -7.27 -14.64 -8.12
C LEU A 216 -8.37 -13.60 -7.88
N ALA A 217 -9.26 -13.85 -6.93
CA ALA A 217 -10.25 -12.88 -6.50
C ALA A 217 -10.04 -12.52 -5.02
N THR A 218 -10.15 -11.24 -4.67
CA THR A 218 -10.15 -10.76 -3.26
C THR A 218 -11.30 -9.80 -3.02
N ILE A 219 -12.13 -10.06 -1.99
CA ILE A 219 -13.31 -9.28 -1.65
C ILE A 219 -13.28 -9.05 -0.15
N HIS A 220 -13.00 -7.82 0.28
CA HIS A 220 -12.80 -7.48 1.70
C HIS A 220 -13.57 -6.26 2.17
N ARG A 221 -13.90 -5.32 1.26
CA ARG A 221 -14.57 -4.08 1.64
C ARG A 221 -16.00 -4.32 2.10
N ASP A 222 -16.35 -3.69 3.21
CA ASP A 222 -17.69 -3.78 3.82
C ASP A 222 -18.80 -3.42 2.84
N ASN A 223 -18.56 -2.45 1.95
CA ASN A 223 -19.50 -2.06 0.91
C ASN A 223 -19.89 -3.24 -0.01
N ASN A 224 -18.98 -4.18 -0.26
CA ASN A 224 -19.28 -5.39 -1.03
C ASN A 224 -19.75 -6.54 -0.15
N THR A 225 -19.09 -6.79 0.99
CA THR A 225 -19.36 -7.95 1.84
C THR A 225 -20.65 -7.82 2.65
N ASP A 226 -21.03 -6.59 3.05
CA ASP A 226 -22.24 -6.33 3.83
C ASP A 226 -23.49 -6.12 2.97
N SER A 227 -23.32 -6.03 1.65
CA SER A 227 -24.44 -5.97 0.70
C SER A 227 -24.64 -7.34 0.01
N PRO A 228 -25.68 -8.10 0.36
CA PRO A 228 -25.96 -9.39 -0.29
C PRO A 228 -26.10 -9.29 -1.81
N THR A 229 -26.70 -8.20 -2.29
CA THR A 229 -26.88 -7.97 -3.73
C THR A 229 -25.55 -7.82 -4.44
N ARG A 230 -24.63 -6.99 -3.89
CA ARG A 230 -23.31 -6.76 -4.47
C ARG A 230 -22.44 -8.02 -4.42
N LEU A 231 -22.39 -8.68 -3.27
CA LEU A 231 -21.62 -9.90 -3.09
C LEU A 231 -22.08 -11.01 -4.04
N ASN A 232 -23.41 -11.21 -4.16
CA ASN A 232 -23.97 -12.19 -5.08
C ASN A 232 -23.71 -11.84 -6.55
N ALA A 233 -23.75 -10.58 -6.95
CA ALA A 233 -23.44 -10.16 -8.31
C ALA A 233 -21.97 -10.49 -8.67
N ILE A 234 -21.02 -10.18 -7.74
CA ILE A 234 -19.60 -10.52 -7.93
C ILE A 234 -19.42 -12.03 -8.02
N LEU A 235 -19.95 -12.82 -7.07
CA LEU A 235 -19.80 -14.28 -7.07
C LEU A 235 -20.44 -14.94 -8.29
N SER A 236 -21.55 -14.40 -8.79
CA SER A 236 -22.20 -14.86 -10.02
C SER A 236 -21.32 -14.62 -11.24
N ALA A 237 -20.70 -13.43 -11.34
CA ALA A 237 -19.75 -13.13 -12.40
C ALA A 237 -18.56 -14.10 -12.38
N LEU A 238 -17.92 -14.26 -11.21
CA LEU A 238 -16.79 -15.18 -11.02
C LEU A 238 -17.15 -16.63 -11.42
N SER A 239 -18.31 -17.13 -10.97
CA SER A 239 -18.77 -18.46 -11.32
C SER A 239 -19.07 -18.63 -12.82
N THR A 240 -19.64 -17.59 -13.46
CA THR A 240 -19.91 -17.58 -14.90
C THR A 240 -18.61 -17.65 -15.71
N ILE A 241 -17.63 -16.82 -15.37
CA ILE A 241 -16.30 -16.79 -16.02
C ILE A 241 -15.62 -18.14 -15.83
N ALA A 242 -15.54 -18.63 -14.59
CA ALA A 242 -14.88 -19.90 -14.27
C ALA A 242 -15.43 -21.09 -15.06
N LYS A 243 -16.76 -21.16 -15.22
CA LYS A 243 -17.43 -22.23 -15.99
C LYS A 243 -17.21 -22.08 -17.49
N HIS A 244 -17.27 -20.84 -18.00
CA HIS A 244 -17.12 -20.58 -19.42
C HIS A 244 -15.72 -20.93 -19.93
N ASP A 245 -14.69 -20.47 -19.18
CA ASP A 245 -13.28 -20.64 -19.59
C ASP A 245 -12.63 -21.90 -19.01
N ASN A 246 -13.36 -22.68 -18.22
CA ASN A 246 -12.86 -23.84 -17.49
C ASN A 246 -11.60 -23.53 -16.69
N ILE A 247 -11.61 -22.39 -15.99
CA ILE A 247 -10.51 -21.88 -15.18
C ILE A 247 -10.95 -21.68 -13.71
N PRO A 248 -10.25 -22.23 -12.70
CA PRO A 248 -10.66 -22.06 -11.31
C PRO A 248 -10.46 -20.63 -10.84
N VAL A 249 -11.41 -20.14 -10.04
CA VAL A 249 -11.26 -18.90 -9.27
C VAL A 249 -10.79 -19.27 -7.87
N ILE A 250 -9.69 -18.69 -7.43
CA ILE A 250 -9.17 -18.82 -6.05
C ILE A 250 -9.60 -17.58 -5.28
N LEU A 251 -10.31 -17.76 -4.17
CA LEU A 251 -10.81 -16.67 -3.34
C LEU A 251 -10.46 -16.93 -1.86
N PRO A 252 -9.40 -16.27 -1.34
CA PRO A 252 -9.14 -16.21 0.10
C PRO A 252 -10.33 -15.58 0.81
N LEU A 253 -10.96 -16.30 1.74
CA LEU A 253 -12.22 -15.88 2.33
C LEU A 253 -12.05 -15.59 3.83
N HIS A 254 -12.27 -14.32 4.21
CA HIS A 254 -12.25 -13.92 5.60
C HIS A 254 -13.37 -14.63 6.41
N PRO A 255 -13.13 -15.03 7.67
CA PRO A 255 -14.12 -15.73 8.50
C PRO A 255 -15.49 -15.01 8.61
N ARG A 256 -15.48 -13.66 8.67
CA ARG A 256 -16.70 -12.85 8.68
C ARG A 256 -17.51 -13.05 7.38
N THR A 257 -16.86 -12.94 6.22
CA THR A 257 -17.53 -13.11 4.92
C THR A 257 -18.04 -14.56 4.74
N ARG A 258 -17.27 -15.55 5.22
CA ARG A 258 -17.69 -16.95 5.24
C ARG A 258 -19.00 -17.12 6.02
N LYS A 259 -19.09 -16.57 7.23
CA LYS A 259 -20.30 -16.61 8.06
C LYS A 259 -21.50 -15.95 7.36
N ILE A 260 -21.30 -14.86 6.64
CA ILE A 260 -22.36 -14.19 5.86
C ILE A 260 -22.89 -15.13 4.78
N LEU A 261 -22.01 -15.77 4.02
CA LEU A 261 -22.40 -16.71 2.96
C LEU A 261 -23.07 -17.97 3.52
N GLU A 262 -22.60 -18.50 4.64
CA GLU A 262 -23.20 -19.64 5.35
C GLU A 262 -24.60 -19.31 5.86
N SER A 263 -24.77 -18.15 6.50
CA SER A 263 -26.06 -17.69 7.03
C SER A 263 -27.09 -17.44 5.92
N ALA A 264 -26.63 -17.05 4.73
CA ALA A 264 -27.46 -16.86 3.54
C ALA A 264 -27.71 -18.16 2.75
N ASN A 265 -27.20 -19.31 3.21
CA ASN A 265 -27.21 -20.57 2.46
C ASN A 265 -26.72 -20.39 1.01
N SER A 266 -25.65 -19.64 0.81
CA SER A 266 -25.17 -19.28 -0.51
C SER A 266 -24.77 -20.49 -1.35
N PRO A 267 -25.33 -20.66 -2.56
CA PRO A 267 -25.03 -21.79 -3.42
C PRO A 267 -23.58 -21.83 -3.89
N PHE A 268 -22.87 -20.69 -3.80
CA PHE A 268 -21.48 -20.60 -4.23
C PHE A 268 -20.52 -21.36 -3.32
N LEU A 269 -20.87 -21.58 -2.04
CA LEU A 269 -20.06 -22.39 -1.11
C LEU A 269 -19.92 -23.87 -1.53
N GLN A 270 -20.82 -24.35 -2.36
CA GLN A 270 -20.82 -25.72 -2.88
C GLN A 270 -20.40 -25.80 -4.36
N SER A 271 -19.90 -24.69 -4.92
CA SER A 271 -19.54 -24.60 -6.33
C SER A 271 -18.08 -25.03 -6.54
N ASP A 272 -17.85 -25.95 -7.45
CA ASP A 272 -16.49 -26.36 -7.87
C ASP A 272 -15.74 -25.26 -8.65
N SER A 273 -16.47 -24.27 -9.16
CA SER A 273 -15.89 -23.19 -9.98
C SER A 273 -15.17 -22.09 -9.17
N ILE A 274 -15.53 -21.92 -7.88
CA ILE A 274 -14.90 -21.00 -6.96
C ILE A 274 -14.31 -21.77 -5.79
N ARG A 275 -13.00 -21.79 -5.68
CA ARG A 275 -12.29 -22.43 -4.56
C ARG A 275 -12.06 -21.42 -3.45
N PHE A 276 -12.87 -21.49 -2.40
CA PHE A 276 -12.70 -20.72 -1.19
C PHE A 276 -11.56 -21.32 -0.35
N ILE A 277 -10.52 -20.55 -0.13
CA ILE A 277 -9.39 -20.94 0.74
C ILE A 277 -9.42 -20.13 2.06
N PRO A 278 -8.75 -20.60 3.13
CA PRO A 278 -8.52 -19.76 4.31
C PRO A 278 -7.85 -18.43 3.94
N PRO A 279 -7.91 -17.41 4.81
CA PRO A 279 -7.13 -16.19 4.63
C PRO A 279 -5.66 -16.53 4.36
N ALA A 280 -5.14 -16.05 3.25
CA ALA A 280 -3.76 -16.26 2.86
C ALA A 280 -2.83 -15.35 3.66
N THR A 281 -1.65 -15.85 4.02
CA THR A 281 -0.57 -15.04 4.61
C THR A 281 -0.06 -14.02 3.58
N PHE A 282 0.75 -13.05 4.04
CA PHE A 282 1.33 -12.05 3.15
C PHE A 282 2.16 -12.68 2.01
N PHE A 283 2.95 -13.70 2.30
CA PHE A 283 3.73 -14.40 1.27
C PHE A 283 2.87 -15.24 0.33
N GLU A 284 1.84 -15.89 0.86
CA GLU A 284 0.93 -16.70 0.05
C GLU A 284 0.13 -15.85 -0.94
N ILE A 285 -0.44 -14.70 -0.49
CA ILE A 285 -1.18 -13.81 -1.39
C ILE A 285 -0.28 -13.25 -2.49
N ASN A 286 0.95 -12.88 -2.14
CA ASN A 286 1.95 -12.37 -3.08
C ASN A 286 2.29 -13.42 -4.16
N LEU A 287 2.47 -14.68 -3.76
CA LEU A 287 2.74 -15.78 -4.70
C LEU A 287 1.53 -16.09 -5.59
N LEU A 288 0.30 -16.00 -5.03
CA LEU A 288 -0.93 -16.15 -5.80
C LEU A 288 -1.10 -15.02 -6.82
N GLU A 289 -0.83 -13.77 -6.45
CA GLU A 289 -0.89 -12.63 -7.38
C GLU A 289 0.08 -12.78 -8.55
N GLN A 290 1.34 -13.12 -8.27
CA GLN A 290 2.37 -13.31 -9.30
C GLN A 290 2.00 -14.35 -10.35
N ASN A 291 1.28 -15.40 -9.97
CA ASN A 291 1.00 -16.54 -10.81
C ASN A 291 -0.44 -16.60 -11.31
N ALA A 292 -1.28 -15.63 -10.94
CA ALA A 292 -2.63 -15.52 -11.48
C ALA A 292 -2.61 -15.14 -12.97
N ARG A 293 -3.63 -15.57 -13.73
CA ARG A 293 -3.88 -15.09 -15.09
C ARG A 293 -4.37 -13.64 -15.07
N ILE A 294 -5.22 -13.33 -14.12
CA ILE A 294 -5.83 -12.03 -13.88
C ILE A 294 -6.21 -11.91 -12.41
N VAL A 295 -6.21 -10.70 -11.88
CA VAL A 295 -6.65 -10.40 -10.51
C VAL A 295 -7.96 -9.65 -10.55
N MET A 296 -8.91 -10.01 -9.67
CA MET A 296 -10.20 -9.33 -9.49
C MET A 296 -10.33 -8.89 -8.04
N THR A 297 -10.34 -7.58 -7.77
CA THR A 297 -10.19 -7.09 -6.39
C THR A 297 -10.95 -5.80 -6.10
N ASP A 298 -11.37 -5.64 -4.84
CA ASP A 298 -11.83 -4.39 -4.26
C ASP A 298 -10.77 -3.68 -3.39
N SER A 299 -9.57 -4.26 -3.29
CA SER A 299 -8.45 -3.71 -2.52
C SER A 299 -7.57 -2.78 -3.37
N GLY A 300 -7.33 -1.54 -2.92
CA GLY A 300 -6.42 -0.62 -3.59
C GLY A 300 -4.96 -1.11 -3.59
N GLY A 301 -4.50 -1.81 -2.54
CA GLY A 301 -3.16 -2.41 -2.50
C GLY A 301 -2.97 -3.49 -3.56
N VAL A 302 -3.90 -4.44 -3.61
CA VAL A 302 -3.88 -5.57 -4.57
C VAL A 302 -3.96 -5.09 -6.03
N GLN A 303 -4.64 -3.96 -6.32
CA GLN A 303 -4.62 -3.35 -7.65
C GLN A 303 -3.20 -2.96 -8.10
N LYS A 304 -2.43 -2.33 -7.19
CA LYS A 304 -1.02 -1.99 -7.47
C LYS A 304 -0.15 -3.24 -7.58
N GLU A 305 -0.30 -4.17 -6.64
CA GLU A 305 0.48 -5.42 -6.62
C GLU A 305 0.25 -6.22 -7.89
N ALA A 306 -1.00 -6.33 -8.37
CA ALA A 306 -1.31 -6.92 -9.66
C ALA A 306 -0.53 -6.23 -10.80
N PHE A 307 -0.52 -4.90 -10.82
CA PHE A 307 0.23 -4.14 -11.82
C PHE A 307 1.74 -4.39 -11.72
N PHE A 308 2.30 -4.44 -10.51
CA PHE A 308 3.73 -4.73 -10.28
C PHE A 308 4.15 -6.11 -10.78
N PHE A 309 3.22 -7.07 -10.76
CA PHE A 309 3.43 -8.42 -11.28
C PHE A 309 2.96 -8.60 -12.73
N GLU A 310 2.68 -7.50 -13.43
CA GLU A 310 2.21 -7.51 -14.82
C GLU A 310 0.94 -8.36 -15.01
N LYS A 311 0.01 -8.26 -14.04
CA LYS A 311 -1.29 -8.93 -14.10
C LYS A 311 -2.40 -7.93 -14.36
N PRO A 312 -3.25 -8.18 -15.37
CA PRO A 312 -4.45 -7.37 -15.58
C PRO A 312 -5.35 -7.42 -14.36
N CYS A 313 -6.11 -6.34 -14.11
CA CYS A 313 -6.93 -6.22 -12.91
C CYS A 313 -8.37 -5.79 -13.22
N VAL A 314 -9.36 -6.58 -12.79
CA VAL A 314 -10.77 -6.14 -12.72
C VAL A 314 -11.03 -5.53 -11.35
N ILE A 315 -11.42 -4.26 -11.33
CA ILE A 315 -11.62 -3.47 -10.12
C ILE A 315 -13.08 -3.56 -9.70
N LEU A 316 -13.33 -4.24 -8.57
CA LEU A 316 -14.66 -4.53 -8.01
C LEU A 316 -15.15 -3.37 -7.10
N ARG A 317 -14.93 -2.14 -7.57
CA ARG A 317 -15.28 -0.88 -6.90
C ARG A 317 -15.80 0.12 -7.94
N PRO A 318 -16.64 1.10 -7.51
CA PRO A 318 -17.12 2.16 -8.41
C PRO A 318 -16.00 3.15 -8.82
N GLU A 319 -14.89 3.21 -8.05
CA GLU A 319 -13.80 4.15 -8.23
C GLU A 319 -12.46 3.54 -7.81
N THR A 320 -11.35 4.18 -8.19
CA THR A 320 -10.01 3.84 -7.75
C THR A 320 -9.15 5.09 -7.55
N GLU A 321 -8.27 5.04 -6.58
CA GLU A 321 -7.18 6.00 -6.37
C GLU A 321 -6.05 5.86 -7.40
N TRP A 322 -5.96 4.70 -8.07
CA TRP A 322 -4.90 4.35 -9.02
C TRP A 322 -5.35 4.56 -10.46
N VAL A 323 -5.66 5.81 -10.79
CA VAL A 323 -6.16 6.19 -12.12
C VAL A 323 -5.17 5.86 -13.24
N GLU A 324 -3.87 5.81 -12.94
CA GLU A 324 -2.83 5.44 -13.88
C GLU A 324 -3.00 4.02 -14.43
N ILE A 325 -3.38 3.07 -13.57
CA ILE A 325 -3.60 1.66 -13.95
C ILE A 325 -4.76 1.57 -14.96
N VAL A 326 -5.82 2.34 -14.70
CA VAL A 326 -7.01 2.38 -15.57
C VAL A 326 -6.71 3.09 -16.88
N ASN A 327 -6.06 4.24 -16.82
CA ASN A 327 -5.72 5.05 -18.01
C ASN A 327 -4.79 4.31 -18.99
N HIS A 328 -3.94 3.41 -18.49
CA HIS A 328 -3.08 2.56 -19.31
C HIS A 328 -3.72 1.23 -19.74
N GLY A 329 -4.98 1.00 -19.36
CA GLY A 329 -5.73 -0.19 -19.76
C GLY A 329 -5.33 -1.48 -19.03
N ALA A 330 -4.49 -1.39 -17.98
CA ALA A 330 -4.11 -2.54 -17.17
C ALA A 330 -5.16 -2.89 -16.10
N GLY A 331 -6.09 -1.97 -15.82
CA GLY A 331 -7.20 -2.16 -14.93
C GLY A 331 -8.51 -1.63 -15.52
N ILE A 332 -9.62 -2.31 -15.23
CA ILE A 332 -10.97 -1.88 -15.63
C ILE A 332 -11.89 -1.81 -14.42
N ILE A 333 -12.53 -0.65 -14.22
CA ILE A 333 -13.50 -0.44 -13.15
C ILE A 333 -14.83 -1.12 -13.57
N ALA A 334 -15.18 -2.19 -12.87
CA ALA A 334 -16.40 -2.94 -13.14
C ALA A 334 -17.47 -2.78 -12.04
N ASP A 335 -17.08 -2.27 -10.86
CA ASP A 335 -17.91 -2.23 -9.67
C ASP A 335 -18.43 -3.64 -9.29
N ALA A 336 -19.51 -3.74 -8.53
CA ALA A 336 -20.18 -4.99 -8.21
C ALA A 336 -21.33 -5.26 -9.20
N ASP A 337 -21.05 -5.13 -10.50
CA ASP A 337 -21.99 -5.39 -11.57
C ASP A 337 -21.57 -6.65 -12.34
N GLN A 338 -22.44 -7.66 -12.36
CA GLN A 338 -22.13 -8.95 -12.94
C GLN A 338 -21.69 -8.86 -14.41
N GLN A 339 -22.42 -8.09 -15.22
CA GLN A 339 -22.15 -8.02 -16.66
C GLN A 339 -20.86 -7.23 -16.93
N ARG A 340 -20.68 -6.11 -16.23
CA ARG A 340 -19.46 -5.30 -16.35
C ARG A 340 -18.21 -6.08 -15.94
N ILE A 341 -18.29 -6.93 -14.91
CA ILE A 341 -17.16 -7.80 -14.47
C ILE A 341 -16.83 -8.80 -15.59
N ILE A 342 -17.83 -9.44 -16.20
CA ILE A 342 -17.63 -10.39 -17.30
C ILE A 342 -17.02 -9.69 -18.52
N ASP A 343 -17.53 -8.52 -18.88
CA ASP A 343 -17.04 -7.77 -20.04
C ASP A 343 -15.62 -7.26 -19.83
N ALA A 344 -15.31 -6.74 -18.62
CA ALA A 344 -13.97 -6.33 -18.23
C ALA A 344 -12.98 -7.50 -18.27
N TYR A 345 -13.36 -8.66 -17.76
CA TYR A 345 -12.54 -9.86 -17.84
C TYR A 345 -12.21 -10.23 -19.29
N ARG A 346 -13.21 -10.31 -20.17
CA ARG A 346 -13.02 -10.64 -21.59
C ARG A 346 -12.10 -9.63 -22.27
N GLN A 347 -12.35 -8.35 -22.06
CA GLN A 347 -11.53 -7.29 -22.64
C GLN A 347 -10.05 -7.42 -22.23
N LEU A 348 -9.76 -7.69 -20.95
CA LEU A 348 -8.39 -7.81 -20.43
C LEU A 348 -7.69 -9.12 -20.84
N VAL A 349 -8.45 -10.18 -21.10
CA VAL A 349 -7.86 -11.48 -21.49
C VAL A 349 -7.67 -11.59 -23.01
N ASP A 350 -8.56 -10.98 -23.79
CA ASP A 350 -8.56 -11.08 -25.25
C ASP A 350 -7.60 -10.06 -25.92
N HIS A 351 -7.18 -9.02 -25.17
CA HIS A 351 -6.30 -7.98 -25.70
C HIS A 351 -4.99 -7.90 -24.91
N PRO A 352 -3.86 -7.67 -25.60
CA PRO A 352 -2.57 -7.46 -24.93
C PRO A 352 -2.61 -6.22 -24.01
N VAL A 353 -2.19 -6.41 -22.76
CA VAL A 353 -2.07 -5.34 -21.79
C VAL A 353 -0.61 -4.96 -21.64
N SER A 354 -0.30 -3.65 -21.65
CA SER A 354 1.05 -3.14 -21.39
C SER A 354 1.21 -2.69 -19.95
N PHE A 355 2.41 -2.88 -19.40
CA PHE A 355 2.76 -2.52 -18.02
C PHE A 355 3.98 -1.59 -18.01
N PRO A 356 3.81 -0.30 -18.36
CA PRO A 356 4.91 0.66 -18.30
C PRO A 356 5.34 0.92 -16.83
N HIS A 357 6.55 1.48 -16.64
CA HIS A 357 7.11 1.75 -15.32
C HIS A 357 6.44 2.95 -14.61
N LEU A 358 5.12 2.89 -14.41
CA LEU A 358 4.35 3.97 -13.78
C LEU A 358 4.75 4.23 -12.32
N PHE A 359 5.16 3.17 -11.64
CA PHE A 359 5.52 3.18 -10.23
C PHE A 359 7.04 3.06 -10.00
N GLY A 360 7.86 3.37 -11.01
CA GLY A 360 9.31 3.27 -10.94
C GLY A 360 9.85 1.90 -11.36
N ASP A 361 11.00 1.52 -10.79
CA ASP A 361 11.82 0.37 -11.19
C ASP A 361 12.20 -0.55 -10.01
N ALA A 362 11.43 -0.52 -8.93
CA ALA A 362 11.68 -1.26 -7.67
C ALA A 362 12.96 -0.84 -6.92
N HIS A 363 13.43 0.40 -7.11
CA HIS A 363 14.55 1.02 -6.39
C HIS A 363 14.13 2.36 -5.74
N ALA A 364 12.86 2.52 -5.42
CA ALA A 364 12.35 3.76 -4.84
C ALA A 364 13.00 4.06 -3.48
N SER A 365 13.20 3.07 -2.63
CA SER A 365 13.81 3.22 -1.31
C SER A 365 15.25 3.75 -1.39
N GLU A 366 16.05 3.26 -2.34
CA GLU A 366 17.44 3.73 -2.52
C GLU A 366 17.46 5.18 -3.04
N LYS A 367 16.59 5.52 -4.00
CA LYS A 367 16.45 6.89 -4.52
C LYS A 367 16.03 7.89 -3.43
N ILE A 368 15.09 7.49 -2.57
CA ILE A 368 14.62 8.27 -1.43
C ILE A 368 15.79 8.55 -0.47
N LEU A 369 16.49 7.51 -0.03
CA LEU A 369 17.57 7.64 0.94
C LEU A 369 18.74 8.45 0.38
N GLN A 370 19.13 8.24 -0.88
CA GLN A 370 20.15 9.05 -1.53
C GLN A 370 19.76 10.53 -1.57
N THR A 371 18.48 10.82 -1.92
CA THR A 371 17.98 12.20 -1.96
C THR A 371 17.99 12.85 -0.56
N ILE A 372 17.69 12.07 0.49
CA ILE A 372 17.78 12.56 1.89
C ILE A 372 19.23 12.84 2.27
N VAL A 373 20.18 11.94 1.95
CA VAL A 373 21.60 12.16 2.18
C VAL A 373 22.07 13.43 1.49
N ASP A 374 21.75 13.62 0.20
CA ASP A 374 22.13 14.81 -0.56
C ASP A 374 21.49 16.10 -0.04
N TYR A 375 20.33 15.99 0.62
CA TYR A 375 19.65 17.15 1.23
C TYR A 375 20.28 17.58 2.54
N LEU A 376 20.75 16.63 3.36
CA LEU A 376 21.28 16.87 4.70
C LEU A 376 22.81 17.09 4.72
N SER A 377 23.51 16.74 3.62
CA SER A 377 24.96 17.00 3.45
C SER A 377 25.21 18.44 3.00
#